data_559ebc728ffa12b8046e38114fe8c779
#
_entry.id   559ebc728ffa12b8046e38114fe8c779
#
_cell.length_a   1.000
_cell.length_b   1.000
_cell.length_c   1.000
_cell.angle_alpha   90.00
_cell.angle_beta   90.00
_cell.angle_gamma   90.00
#
_symmetry.space_group_name_H-M   'P 1'
#
loop_
_entity.id
_entity.type
_entity.pdbx_description
1 polymer ?
#
loop_
_entity_poly.entity_id
_entity_poly.type
_entity_poly.pdbx_seq_one_letter_code
_entity_poly.pdbx_strand_id
1 'polypeptide(L)'
;MNAILGMYPELSPTDPYVMDSPGLRPEGWVMTIEGKKGEKGKEFCGSSNKCYDEIDNESERRTIAFMQKNAKAKKPFFVTYQPMWLNFLKPQAKKDSINGGKIPNSYKKLDEFVGRVMKELKTLGIAENTLFVAMADNGPMSHNPPPGWAMTELMYRGGKGDFTEGGVRVPALAWWPGMIDEKQLVGDIIHVSDLFTTFARIGGATKYIPRDRVIDGVDQTELLLEGDSHSHRDYIHIYQGNVLAATVKGRYKKHWIGVGEGANSGISAAYFDLFQDPKEKNPQLIPLIHFQGQFNAMRERHNMMKKVYPDQENGHGVPYAGLTNARPETLEIGKRLEREKAAMPESVRKYMP
;
A
#
# COMPACT_ATOMS: atom_id res chain seq x y z
N MET A 1 -11.78 2.18 14.12
CA MET A 1 -10.99 1.58 13.04
C MET A 1 -11.98 1.07 12.02
N ASN A 2 -11.99 1.65 10.83
CA ASN A 2 -12.85 1.18 9.75
C ASN A 2 -12.02 0.15 8.97
N ALA A 3 -12.44 -1.10 8.98
CA ALA A 3 -11.83 -2.11 8.14
C ALA A 3 -12.61 -2.16 6.82
N ILE A 4 -11.92 -1.99 5.71
CA ILE A 4 -12.46 -2.22 4.37
C ILE A 4 -11.97 -3.59 3.94
N LEU A 5 -12.87 -4.54 3.87
CA LEU A 5 -12.59 -5.88 3.36
C LEU A 5 -13.12 -5.98 1.93
N GLY A 6 -12.20 -6.10 0.99
CA GLY A 6 -12.45 -6.42 -0.41
C GLY A 6 -12.21 -5.30 -1.42
N MET A 7 -11.77 -5.68 -2.60
CA MET A 7 -11.23 -4.78 -3.63
C MET A 7 -11.97 -4.76 -4.97
N TYR A 8 -13.14 -5.35 -5.11
CA TYR A 8 -13.80 -5.38 -6.40
C TYR A 8 -15.18 -4.73 -6.36
N PRO A 9 -15.34 -3.59 -7.03
CA PRO A 9 -16.64 -2.99 -7.24
C PRO A 9 -17.43 -3.75 -8.29
N GLU A 10 -18.69 -3.38 -8.47
CA GLU A 10 -19.59 -3.90 -9.47
C GLU A 10 -18.89 -4.04 -10.83
N LEU A 11 -18.43 -5.23 -11.14
CA LEU A 11 -18.14 -5.63 -12.49
C LEU A 11 -19.48 -5.91 -13.15
N SER A 12 -19.72 -5.37 -14.34
CA SER A 12 -20.92 -5.71 -15.12
C SER A 12 -21.02 -7.22 -15.24
N PRO A 13 -22.19 -7.83 -15.14
CA PRO A 13 -22.37 -9.27 -15.40
C PRO A 13 -21.86 -9.72 -16.78
N THR A 14 -21.67 -8.77 -17.68
CA THR A 14 -21.13 -8.98 -19.04
C THR A 14 -19.64 -8.66 -19.14
N ASP A 15 -18.97 -8.27 -18.04
CA ASP A 15 -17.54 -8.03 -18.04
C ASP A 15 -16.79 -9.36 -18.22
N PRO A 16 -15.87 -9.47 -19.19
CA PRO A 16 -15.11 -10.69 -19.44
C PRO A 16 -14.39 -11.22 -18.19
N TYR A 17 -13.94 -10.32 -17.33
CA TYR A 17 -13.29 -10.69 -16.06
C TYR A 17 -14.23 -11.38 -15.08
N VAL A 18 -15.52 -11.07 -15.11
CA VAL A 18 -16.56 -11.75 -14.32
C VAL A 18 -16.96 -13.06 -14.94
N MET A 19 -16.98 -13.12 -16.27
CA MET A 19 -17.36 -14.33 -17.02
C MET A 19 -16.33 -15.45 -16.85
N ASP A 20 -15.03 -15.10 -16.81
CA ASP A 20 -13.93 -16.07 -16.68
C ASP A 20 -13.65 -16.48 -15.21
N SER A 21 -14.31 -15.86 -14.26
CA SER A 21 -14.17 -16.18 -12.83
C SER A 21 -15.50 -16.55 -12.23
N PRO A 22 -16.01 -17.78 -12.48
CA PRO A 22 -17.26 -18.23 -11.92
C PRO A 22 -17.20 -18.25 -10.39
N GLY A 23 -17.99 -17.42 -9.75
CA GLY A 23 -17.98 -17.18 -8.31
C GLY A 23 -17.70 -15.75 -7.88
N LEU A 24 -17.09 -14.94 -8.74
CA LEU A 24 -17.02 -13.49 -8.56
C LEU A 24 -18.34 -12.86 -9.00
N ARG A 25 -19.26 -12.67 -8.07
CA ARG A 25 -20.46 -11.87 -8.33
C ARG A 25 -20.28 -10.48 -7.76
N PRO A 26 -20.68 -9.44 -8.52
CA PRO A 26 -20.51 -8.04 -8.14
C PRO A 26 -21.25 -7.66 -6.85
N GLU A 27 -22.30 -8.38 -6.55
CA GLU A 27 -23.19 -8.08 -5.44
C GLU A 27 -22.74 -8.82 -4.19
N GLY A 28 -22.08 -8.13 -3.27
CA GLY A 28 -21.87 -8.61 -1.92
C GLY A 28 -20.47 -9.11 -1.55
N TRP A 29 -19.48 -8.94 -2.40
CA TRP A 29 -18.10 -9.34 -2.09
C TRP A 29 -17.34 -8.34 -1.24
N VAL A 30 -17.79 -7.11 -1.21
CA VAL A 30 -17.16 -6.04 -0.47
C VAL A 30 -18.18 -5.44 0.46
N MET A 31 -17.97 -5.59 1.75
CA MET A 31 -18.75 -4.85 2.74
C MET A 31 -17.84 -3.96 3.55
N THR A 32 -18.30 -2.78 3.87
CA THR A 32 -17.66 -1.90 4.82
C THR A 32 -18.25 -2.13 6.18
N ILE A 33 -17.40 -2.48 7.14
CA ILE A 33 -17.79 -2.73 8.51
C ILE A 33 -17.32 -1.58 9.38
N GLU A 34 -18.21 -1.03 10.16
CA GLU A 34 -17.93 -0.08 11.22
C GLU A 34 -17.93 -0.77 12.57
N GLY A 35 -16.93 -0.53 13.41
CA GLY A 35 -16.88 -1.10 14.75
C GLY A 35 -16.04 -0.27 15.70
N LYS A 36 -16.34 -0.42 16.99
CA LYS A 36 -15.53 0.09 18.08
C LYS A 36 -14.90 -1.06 18.85
N LYS A 37 -13.81 -0.77 19.54
CA LYS A 37 -13.14 -1.77 20.38
C LYS A 37 -14.14 -2.35 21.42
N GLY A 38 -14.30 -3.68 21.41
CA GLY A 38 -15.20 -4.41 22.32
C GLY A 38 -16.66 -4.50 21.87
N GLU A 39 -17.02 -3.90 20.73
CA GLU A 39 -18.36 -3.99 20.13
C GLU A 39 -18.34 -4.88 18.89
N LYS A 40 -19.47 -5.50 18.58
CA LYS A 40 -19.67 -6.16 17.29
C LYS A 40 -19.71 -5.11 16.18
N GLY A 41 -19.09 -5.40 15.04
CA GLY A 41 -19.16 -4.52 13.88
C GLY A 41 -20.55 -4.43 13.30
N LYS A 42 -20.81 -3.34 12.61
CA LYS A 42 -22.02 -3.08 11.85
C LYS A 42 -21.67 -2.91 10.40
N GLU A 43 -22.51 -3.38 9.51
CA GLU A 43 -22.36 -3.08 8.09
C GLU A 43 -22.68 -1.60 7.86
N PHE A 44 -21.71 -0.85 7.29
CA PHE A 44 -21.91 0.55 6.95
C PHE A 44 -22.58 0.69 5.59
N CYS A 45 -22.01 0.05 4.56
CA CYS A 45 -22.58 0.00 3.23
C CYS A 45 -22.04 -1.20 2.44
N GLY A 46 -22.78 -1.63 1.42
CA GLY A 46 -22.36 -2.70 0.53
C GLY A 46 -21.44 -2.24 -0.60
N SER A 47 -21.15 -3.18 -1.49
CA SER A 47 -20.28 -2.96 -2.66
C SER A 47 -21.02 -2.28 -3.80
N SER A 48 -21.18 -0.98 -3.76
CA SER A 48 -21.63 -0.20 -4.92
C SER A 48 -20.74 1.00 -5.15
N ASN A 49 -20.73 1.52 -6.37
CA ASN A 49 -19.99 2.74 -6.66
C ASN A 49 -20.43 3.93 -5.79
N LYS A 50 -21.71 3.96 -5.42
CA LYS A 50 -22.25 4.93 -4.48
C LYS A 50 -21.64 4.73 -3.07
N CYS A 51 -21.49 3.51 -2.65
CA CYS A 51 -20.88 3.18 -1.36
C CYS A 51 -19.42 3.69 -1.26
N TYR A 52 -18.64 3.61 -2.31
CA TYR A 52 -17.27 4.15 -2.27
C TYR A 52 -17.23 5.66 -2.04
N ASP A 53 -18.12 6.40 -2.67
CA ASP A 53 -18.21 7.85 -2.42
C ASP A 53 -18.69 8.13 -0.98
N GLU A 54 -19.63 7.34 -0.45
CA GLU A 54 -20.09 7.45 0.93
C GLU A 54 -18.98 7.13 1.93
N ILE A 55 -18.18 6.08 1.67
CA ILE A 55 -17.02 5.72 2.51
C ILE A 55 -16.00 6.85 2.53
N ASP A 56 -15.62 7.37 1.37
CA ASP A 56 -14.61 8.43 1.28
C ASP A 56 -15.09 9.72 1.97
N ASN A 57 -16.33 10.14 1.72
CA ASN A 57 -16.92 11.33 2.34
C ASN A 57 -17.00 11.18 3.86
N GLU A 58 -17.44 10.04 4.35
CA GLU A 58 -17.55 9.77 5.79
C GLU A 58 -16.17 9.63 6.43
N SER A 59 -15.22 8.99 5.77
CA SER A 59 -13.85 8.86 6.28
C SER A 59 -13.14 10.22 6.35
N GLU A 60 -13.34 11.07 5.35
CA GLU A 60 -12.86 12.46 5.39
C GLU A 60 -13.49 13.23 6.57
N ARG A 61 -14.81 13.20 6.67
CA ARG A 61 -15.55 13.87 7.76
C ARG A 61 -15.05 13.42 9.14
N ARG A 62 -14.85 12.11 9.33
CA ARG A 62 -14.33 11.55 10.59
C ARG A 62 -12.88 11.95 10.85
N THR A 63 -12.06 11.99 9.83
CA THR A 63 -10.66 12.41 9.93
C THR A 63 -10.59 13.85 10.44
N ILE A 64 -11.31 14.77 9.80
CA ILE A 64 -11.34 16.17 10.20
C ILE A 64 -11.93 16.33 11.61
N ALA A 65 -13.04 15.67 11.90
CA ALA A 65 -13.65 15.73 13.24
C ALA A 65 -12.72 15.18 14.35
N PHE A 66 -11.94 14.15 14.04
CA PHE A 66 -10.96 13.59 14.96
C PHE A 66 -9.80 14.57 15.23
N MET A 67 -9.29 15.25 14.19
CA MET A 67 -8.28 16.29 14.30
C MET A 67 -8.79 17.45 15.16
N GLN A 68 -9.96 18.00 14.86
CA GLN A 68 -10.60 19.08 15.60
C GLN A 68 -10.77 18.73 17.09
N LYS A 69 -11.30 17.54 17.38
CA LYS A 69 -11.50 17.03 18.73
C LYS A 69 -10.19 16.99 19.52
N ASN A 70 -9.14 16.45 18.94
CA ASN A 70 -7.86 16.29 19.63
C ASN A 70 -7.11 17.61 19.75
N ALA A 71 -7.16 18.48 18.73
CA ALA A 71 -6.61 19.84 18.81
C ALA A 71 -7.25 20.63 19.95
N LYS A 72 -8.58 20.64 20.03
CA LYS A 72 -9.33 21.29 21.12
C LYS A 72 -8.95 20.73 22.50
N ALA A 73 -8.73 19.42 22.58
CA ALA A 73 -8.33 18.76 23.81
C ALA A 73 -6.83 18.86 24.12
N LYS A 74 -6.05 19.50 23.24
CA LYS A 74 -4.57 19.58 23.32
C LYS A 74 -3.91 18.21 23.47
N LYS A 75 -4.47 17.21 22.81
CA LYS A 75 -3.96 15.82 22.80
C LYS A 75 -3.23 15.54 21.50
N PRO A 76 -2.00 14.97 21.56
CA PRO A 76 -1.35 14.46 20.36
C PRO A 76 -2.21 13.40 19.69
N PHE A 77 -2.12 13.31 18.37
CA PHE A 77 -2.85 12.31 17.60
C PHE A 77 -2.00 11.72 16.47
N PHE A 78 -2.36 10.53 16.07
CA PHE A 78 -1.88 9.87 14.87
C PHE A 78 -3.09 9.41 14.06
N VAL A 79 -3.10 9.74 12.77
CA VAL A 79 -4.18 9.39 11.83
C VAL A 79 -3.58 8.76 10.60
N THR A 80 -4.08 7.60 10.23
CA THR A 80 -3.86 7.02 8.89
C THR A 80 -5.18 7.07 8.14
N TYR A 81 -5.15 7.68 6.96
CA TYR A 81 -6.28 7.77 6.06
C TYR A 81 -5.94 7.12 4.72
N GLN A 82 -6.79 6.20 4.26
CA GLN A 82 -6.61 5.47 3.01
C GLN A 82 -7.83 5.72 2.12
N PRO A 83 -7.75 6.71 1.20
CA PRO A 83 -8.88 7.05 0.33
C PRO A 83 -9.13 6.01 -0.73
N MET A 84 -10.40 5.79 -1.06
CA MET A 84 -10.84 4.97 -2.18
C MET A 84 -10.98 5.76 -3.49
N TRP A 85 -10.74 7.09 -3.48
CA TRP A 85 -10.87 7.93 -4.67
C TRP A 85 -10.01 7.52 -5.85
N LEU A 86 -8.85 6.93 -5.59
CA LEU A 86 -8.01 6.32 -6.61
C LEU A 86 -8.53 4.96 -7.09
N ASN A 87 -9.69 4.56 -6.61
CA ASN A 87 -10.36 3.38 -7.13
C ASN A 87 -10.90 3.67 -8.54
N PHE A 88 -10.22 3.17 -9.49
CA PHE A 88 -10.41 3.31 -10.91
C PHE A 88 -11.66 2.62 -11.47
N LEU A 89 -12.33 1.86 -10.67
CA LEU A 89 -13.55 1.17 -11.06
C LEU A 89 -14.79 2.05 -10.88
N LYS A 90 -14.64 3.22 -10.22
CA LYS A 90 -15.74 4.19 -10.14
C LYS A 90 -16.11 4.74 -11.51
N PRO A 91 -17.38 4.67 -11.93
CA PRO A 91 -17.86 5.43 -13.07
C PRO A 91 -17.69 6.93 -12.80
N GLN A 92 -17.14 7.66 -13.76
CA GLN A 92 -17.04 9.12 -13.64
C GLN A 92 -17.67 9.77 -14.86
N ALA A 93 -18.41 10.82 -14.62
CA ALA A 93 -18.99 11.59 -15.71
C ALA A 93 -17.86 12.21 -16.55
N LYS A 94 -17.92 12.05 -17.88
CA LYS A 94 -16.91 12.60 -18.81
C LYS A 94 -16.72 14.12 -18.66
N LYS A 95 -17.80 14.84 -18.36
CA LYS A 95 -17.77 16.29 -18.13
C LYS A 95 -16.93 16.76 -16.96
N ASP A 96 -16.67 15.88 -15.99
CA ASP A 96 -15.91 16.22 -14.78
C ASP A 96 -14.41 15.90 -14.94
N SER A 97 -14.00 15.47 -16.12
CA SER A 97 -12.63 15.08 -16.42
C SER A 97 -11.79 16.25 -16.89
N ILE A 98 -10.67 16.50 -16.23
CA ILE A 98 -9.71 17.55 -16.64
C ILE A 98 -9.02 17.17 -17.95
N ASN A 99 -8.58 15.91 -18.06
CA ASN A 99 -7.85 15.37 -19.21
C ASN A 99 -8.55 14.17 -19.85
N GLY A 100 -9.86 14.01 -19.62
CA GLY A 100 -10.65 12.95 -20.21
C GLY A 100 -10.46 11.57 -19.62
N GLY A 101 -10.49 11.38 -18.29
CA GLY A 101 -10.36 10.05 -17.74
C GLY A 101 -10.64 9.91 -16.24
N LYS A 102 -10.81 8.68 -15.81
CA LYS A 102 -11.10 8.34 -14.41
C LYS A 102 -9.94 8.69 -13.48
N ILE A 103 -8.72 8.42 -13.90
CA ILE A 103 -7.50 8.62 -13.11
C ILE A 103 -7.26 10.10 -12.80
N PRO A 104 -7.24 11.03 -13.78
CA PRO A 104 -7.09 12.46 -13.49
C PRO A 104 -8.13 13.01 -12.52
N ASN A 105 -9.39 12.58 -12.64
CA ASN A 105 -10.43 13.02 -11.72
C ASN A 105 -10.25 12.48 -10.30
N SER A 106 -9.75 11.25 -10.17
CA SER A 106 -9.44 10.67 -8.86
C SER A 106 -8.28 11.40 -8.19
N TYR A 107 -7.23 11.74 -8.93
CA TYR A 107 -6.13 12.57 -8.42
C TYR A 107 -6.60 13.98 -8.03
N LYS A 108 -7.49 14.59 -8.81
CA LYS A 108 -8.09 15.87 -8.43
C LYS A 108 -8.82 15.79 -7.08
N LYS A 109 -9.64 14.77 -6.87
CA LYS A 109 -10.32 14.55 -5.58
C LYS A 109 -9.34 14.36 -4.43
N LEU A 110 -8.26 13.62 -4.66
CA LEU A 110 -7.20 13.43 -3.68
C LEU A 110 -6.50 14.75 -3.32
N ASP A 111 -6.15 15.53 -4.34
CA ASP A 111 -5.52 16.87 -4.17
C ASP A 111 -6.44 17.82 -3.40
N GLU A 112 -7.71 17.89 -3.75
CA GLU A 112 -8.72 18.67 -3.02
C GLU A 112 -8.84 18.25 -1.56
N PHE A 113 -8.80 16.95 -1.27
CA PHE A 113 -8.82 16.43 0.11
C PHE A 113 -7.57 16.86 0.87
N VAL A 114 -6.39 16.67 0.30
CA VAL A 114 -5.12 17.12 0.91
C VAL A 114 -5.18 18.61 1.20
N GLY A 115 -5.65 19.41 0.25
CA GLY A 115 -5.84 20.85 0.44
C GLY A 115 -6.77 21.19 1.61
N ARG A 116 -7.89 20.45 1.76
CA ARG A 116 -8.80 20.64 2.92
C ARG A 116 -8.15 20.28 4.24
N VAL A 117 -7.40 19.19 4.32
CA VAL A 117 -6.67 18.78 5.53
C VAL A 117 -5.62 19.84 5.91
N MET A 118 -4.80 20.28 4.96
CA MET A 118 -3.79 21.32 5.20
C MET A 118 -4.42 22.64 5.66
N LYS A 119 -5.54 23.04 5.06
CA LYS A 119 -6.30 24.22 5.47
C LYS A 119 -6.82 24.07 6.89
N GLU A 120 -7.36 22.91 7.23
CA GLU A 120 -7.88 22.63 8.57
C GLU A 120 -6.78 22.69 9.64
N LEU A 121 -5.61 22.09 9.38
CA LEU A 121 -4.46 22.16 10.28
C LEU A 121 -4.02 23.61 10.56
N LYS A 122 -4.01 24.46 9.52
CA LYS A 122 -3.73 25.89 9.64
C LYS A 122 -4.81 26.61 10.47
N THR A 123 -6.09 26.33 10.20
CA THR A 123 -7.23 26.93 10.92
C THR A 123 -7.22 26.56 12.39
N LEU A 124 -6.82 25.34 12.73
CA LEU A 124 -6.68 24.86 14.11
C LEU A 124 -5.42 25.39 14.82
N GLY A 125 -4.51 26.08 14.10
CA GLY A 125 -3.25 26.59 14.63
C GLY A 125 -2.26 25.51 15.03
N ILE A 126 -2.34 24.31 14.42
CA ILE A 126 -1.47 23.16 14.72
C ILE A 126 -0.60 22.71 13.55
N ALA A 127 -0.61 23.43 12.44
CA ALA A 127 0.15 23.06 11.24
C ALA A 127 1.65 22.94 11.51
N GLU A 128 2.24 23.88 12.27
CA GLU A 128 3.65 23.87 12.64
C GLU A 128 4.03 22.78 13.65
N ASN A 129 3.05 22.10 14.23
CA ASN A 129 3.24 20.97 15.13
C ASN A 129 2.64 19.68 14.57
N THR A 130 2.54 19.57 13.24
CA THR A 130 1.96 18.40 12.59
C THR A 130 2.78 18.00 11.37
N LEU A 131 3.35 16.80 11.40
CA LEU A 131 3.92 16.16 10.23
C LEU A 131 2.79 15.53 9.42
N PHE A 132 2.62 15.97 8.18
CA PHE A 132 1.73 15.37 7.19
C PHE A 132 2.55 14.59 6.16
N VAL A 133 2.21 13.32 5.95
CA VAL A 133 2.84 12.46 4.93
C VAL A 133 1.77 11.92 3.99
N ALA A 134 1.99 12.05 2.70
CA ALA A 134 1.17 11.42 1.66
C ALA A 134 2.05 10.50 0.82
N MET A 135 1.61 9.27 0.62
CA MET A 135 2.34 8.29 -0.19
C MET A 135 1.39 7.28 -0.82
N ALA A 136 1.83 6.64 -1.90
CA ALA A 136 1.10 5.49 -2.43
C ALA A 136 1.50 4.21 -1.67
N ASP A 137 0.59 3.23 -1.65
CA ASP A 137 0.79 1.93 -1.01
C ASP A 137 1.59 0.96 -1.88
N ASN A 138 1.44 1.04 -3.20
CA ASN A 138 2.13 0.24 -4.20
C ASN A 138 2.12 0.95 -5.56
N GLY A 139 2.81 0.37 -6.52
CA GLY A 139 2.79 0.84 -7.91
C GLY A 139 1.43 0.65 -8.60
N PRO A 140 1.29 1.18 -9.81
CA PRO A 140 0.03 1.13 -10.56
C PRO A 140 -0.31 -0.30 -11.01
N MET A 141 -1.58 -0.56 -11.31
CA MET A 141 -1.99 -1.81 -11.95
C MET A 141 -1.56 -1.79 -13.42
N SER A 142 -0.47 -2.48 -13.72
CA SER A 142 0.11 -2.56 -15.08
C SER A 142 -0.28 -3.82 -15.83
N HIS A 143 -0.70 -4.88 -15.12
CA HIS A 143 -1.08 -6.16 -15.72
C HIS A 143 -2.57 -6.16 -16.03
N ASN A 144 -2.91 -6.42 -17.30
CA ASN A 144 -4.28 -6.47 -17.80
C ASN A 144 -5.16 -5.32 -17.27
N PRO A 145 -4.81 -4.07 -17.57
CA PRO A 145 -5.66 -2.98 -17.14
C PRO A 145 -7.05 -3.13 -17.79
N PRO A 146 -8.13 -2.84 -17.06
CA PRO A 146 -9.47 -2.87 -17.64
C PRO A 146 -9.59 -2.02 -18.91
N PRO A 147 -10.48 -2.33 -19.86
CA PRO A 147 -10.66 -1.55 -21.06
C PRO A 147 -10.83 -0.06 -20.80
N GLY A 148 -10.12 0.77 -21.52
CA GLY A 148 -10.10 2.24 -21.35
C GLY A 148 -9.07 2.74 -20.33
N TRP A 149 -8.21 1.89 -19.84
CA TRP A 149 -7.08 2.21 -18.97
C TRP A 149 -5.79 2.14 -19.76
N ALA A 150 -5.55 3.14 -20.56
CA ALA A 150 -4.29 3.25 -21.26
C ALA A 150 -3.18 3.69 -20.28
N MET A 151 -2.58 2.73 -19.58
CA MET A 151 -1.28 2.93 -18.94
C MET A 151 -0.18 2.55 -19.91
N THR A 152 -0.08 3.29 -21.01
CA THR A 152 0.76 2.93 -22.15
C THR A 152 2.25 3.22 -21.92
N GLU A 153 2.57 4.18 -21.07
CA GLU A 153 3.95 4.60 -20.83
C GLU A 153 4.23 4.79 -19.34
N LEU A 154 4.56 3.69 -18.66
CA LEU A 154 5.00 3.76 -17.28
C LEU A 154 6.48 4.17 -17.22
N MET A 155 6.83 5.01 -16.24
CA MET A 155 8.21 5.42 -15.98
C MET A 155 9.09 4.22 -15.61
N TYR A 156 8.54 3.29 -14.84
CA TYR A 156 9.22 2.10 -14.33
C TYR A 156 8.61 0.83 -14.91
N ARG A 157 9.38 -0.25 -14.89
CA ARG A 157 8.90 -1.59 -15.29
C ARG A 157 7.98 -2.18 -14.24
N GLY A 158 6.93 -2.87 -14.71
CA GLY A 158 6.00 -3.60 -13.84
C GLY A 158 4.97 -2.70 -13.16
N GLY A 159 4.34 -3.21 -12.13
CA GLY A 159 3.31 -2.53 -11.35
C GLY A 159 2.93 -3.32 -10.11
N LYS A 160 1.74 -3.08 -9.59
CA LYS A 160 1.24 -3.73 -8.36
C LYS A 160 1.44 -5.25 -8.40
N GLY A 161 2.14 -5.76 -7.38
CA GLY A 161 2.46 -7.19 -7.27
C GLY A 161 3.84 -7.58 -7.82
N ASP A 162 4.53 -6.67 -8.54
CA ASP A 162 5.88 -6.93 -9.04
C ASP A 162 6.94 -6.49 -8.03
N PHE A 163 8.10 -7.14 -8.12
CA PHE A 163 9.30 -6.72 -7.38
C PHE A 163 10.19 -5.74 -8.17
N THR A 164 9.83 -5.43 -9.41
CA THR A 164 10.48 -4.38 -10.21
C THR A 164 10.09 -3.00 -9.73
N GLU A 165 10.84 -1.96 -10.16
CA GLU A 165 10.64 -0.59 -9.67
C GLU A 165 9.20 -0.10 -9.82
N GLY A 166 8.51 -0.48 -10.90
CA GLY A 166 7.10 -0.10 -11.11
C GLY A 166 6.13 -0.68 -10.08
N GLY A 167 6.49 -1.76 -9.39
CA GLY A 167 5.67 -2.34 -8.33
C GLY A 167 5.93 -1.76 -6.95
N VAL A 168 7.18 -1.38 -6.67
CA VAL A 168 7.65 -1.07 -5.31
C VAL A 168 8.06 0.39 -5.10
N ARG A 169 8.44 1.11 -6.16
CA ARG A 169 8.82 2.52 -6.07
C ARG A 169 7.59 3.40 -6.19
N VAL A 170 7.28 4.11 -5.12
CA VAL A 170 6.08 4.92 -5.00
C VAL A 170 6.42 6.39 -4.71
N PRO A 171 5.58 7.35 -5.13
CA PRO A 171 5.73 8.73 -4.71
C PRO A 171 5.44 8.87 -3.22
N ALA A 172 6.22 9.71 -2.57
CA ALA A 172 5.99 10.11 -1.18
C ALA A 172 6.25 11.61 -1.04
N LEU A 173 5.43 12.27 -0.25
CA LEU A 173 5.49 13.70 0.04
C LEU A 173 5.39 13.91 1.54
N ALA A 174 6.20 14.80 2.08
CA ALA A 174 6.14 15.21 3.47
C ALA A 174 5.96 16.74 3.55
N TRP A 175 5.15 17.17 4.50
CA TRP A 175 4.91 18.58 4.75
C TRP A 175 4.84 18.84 6.26
N TRP A 176 5.67 19.75 6.73
CA TRP A 176 5.70 20.21 8.12
C TRP A 176 6.26 21.63 8.17
N PRO A 177 5.39 22.65 8.19
CA PRO A 177 5.83 24.03 8.18
C PRO A 177 6.79 24.36 9.33
N GLY A 178 7.89 25.04 9.02
CA GLY A 178 8.91 25.42 9.99
C GLY A 178 9.86 24.31 10.42
N MET A 179 9.63 23.06 9.96
CA MET A 179 10.50 21.92 10.26
C MET A 179 11.10 21.27 9.00
N ILE A 180 10.37 21.29 7.90
CA ILE A 180 10.83 20.77 6.60
C ILE A 180 10.85 21.94 5.62
N ASP A 181 12.00 22.18 5.01
CA ASP A 181 12.15 23.22 4.00
C ASP A 181 11.36 22.91 2.73
N GLU A 182 10.92 23.96 2.05
CA GLU A 182 10.13 23.84 0.83
C GLU A 182 10.98 23.35 -0.36
N LYS A 183 10.36 22.62 -1.27
CA LYS A 183 10.92 22.26 -2.58
C LYS A 183 12.13 21.33 -2.54
N GLN A 184 12.29 20.59 -1.48
CA GLN A 184 13.33 19.55 -1.41
C GLN A 184 12.94 18.36 -2.26
N LEU A 185 13.93 17.73 -2.89
CA LEU A 185 13.81 16.47 -3.61
C LEU A 185 14.84 15.49 -3.05
N VAL A 186 14.36 14.48 -2.34
CA VAL A 186 15.19 13.46 -1.70
C VAL A 186 15.20 12.21 -2.56
N GLY A 187 16.40 11.76 -2.96
CA GLY A 187 16.60 10.58 -3.80
C GLY A 187 17.00 9.31 -3.05
N ASP A 188 17.20 9.41 -1.75
CA ASP A 188 17.65 8.29 -0.92
C ASP A 188 16.56 7.24 -0.70
N ILE A 189 16.98 6.03 -0.35
CA ILE A 189 16.05 4.91 -0.09
C ILE A 189 15.36 5.13 1.25
N ILE A 190 14.04 5.20 1.22
CA ILE A 190 13.15 5.15 2.38
C ILE A 190 12.19 3.98 2.18
N HIS A 191 11.92 3.24 3.23
CA HIS A 191 10.92 2.16 3.22
C HIS A 191 9.74 2.49 4.13
N VAL A 192 8.55 1.99 3.80
CA VAL A 192 7.35 2.24 4.61
C VAL A 192 7.52 1.83 6.08
N SER A 193 8.30 0.77 6.35
CA SER A 193 8.61 0.35 7.73
C SER A 193 9.39 1.41 8.53
N ASP A 194 10.14 2.29 7.84
CA ASP A 194 10.92 3.35 8.48
C ASP A 194 10.01 4.39 9.14
N LEU A 195 8.81 4.57 8.62
CA LEU A 195 7.84 5.50 9.19
C LEU A 195 7.47 5.13 10.62
N PHE A 196 7.41 3.84 10.96
CA PHE A 196 7.13 3.41 12.34
C PHE A 196 8.21 3.93 13.31
N THR A 197 9.47 3.70 13.00
CA THR A 197 10.60 4.10 13.84
C THR A 197 10.76 5.62 13.88
N THR A 198 10.65 6.26 12.71
CA THR A 198 10.72 7.72 12.57
C THR A 198 9.61 8.44 13.33
N PHE A 199 8.36 7.98 13.19
CA PHE A 199 7.24 8.58 13.92
C PHE A 199 7.31 8.31 15.42
N ALA A 200 7.82 7.16 15.84
CA ALA A 200 8.08 6.89 17.24
C ALA A 200 9.13 7.85 17.82
N ARG A 201 10.15 8.20 17.04
CA ARG A 201 11.16 9.19 17.45
C ARG A 201 10.57 10.59 17.54
N ILE A 202 9.95 11.05 16.47
CA ILE A 202 9.34 12.39 16.41
C ILE A 202 8.28 12.56 17.52
N GLY A 203 7.48 11.53 17.77
CA GLY A 203 6.45 11.51 18.81
C GLY A 203 6.97 11.26 20.23
N GLY A 204 8.29 11.15 20.45
CA GLY A 204 8.86 10.88 21.79
C GLY A 204 8.55 9.49 22.34
N ALA A 205 8.23 8.53 21.46
CA ALA A 205 7.75 7.18 21.81
C ALA A 205 8.79 6.07 21.60
N THR A 206 10.05 6.39 21.36
CA THR A 206 11.13 5.41 21.10
C THR A 206 11.27 4.34 22.17
N LYS A 207 11.00 4.68 23.42
CA LYS A 207 11.06 3.72 24.55
C LYS A 207 9.99 2.62 24.45
N TYR A 208 8.96 2.81 23.64
CA TYR A 208 7.87 1.83 23.44
C TYR A 208 8.09 0.96 22.20
N ILE A 209 9.15 1.20 21.42
CA ILE A 209 9.50 0.31 20.31
C ILE A 209 9.87 -1.06 20.90
N PRO A 210 9.22 -2.15 20.45
CA PRO A 210 9.50 -3.49 20.94
C PRO A 210 10.98 -3.87 20.76
N ARG A 211 11.54 -4.59 21.76
CA ARG A 211 12.91 -5.11 21.72
C ARG A 211 12.96 -6.64 21.75
N ASP A 212 11.81 -7.27 21.80
CA ASP A 212 11.60 -8.72 21.85
C ASP A 212 11.43 -9.34 20.45
N ARG A 213 11.51 -8.52 19.41
CA ARG A 213 11.34 -8.90 18.00
C ARG A 213 12.17 -8.02 17.10
N VAL A 214 12.37 -8.46 15.85
CA VAL A 214 13.00 -7.64 14.81
C VAL A 214 12.07 -6.48 14.42
N ILE A 215 12.62 -5.29 14.37
CA ILE A 215 11.98 -4.10 13.81
C ILE A 215 12.78 -3.72 12.57
N ASP A 216 12.18 -3.86 11.39
CA ASP A 216 12.84 -3.61 10.11
C ASP A 216 13.03 -2.13 9.80
N GLY A 217 12.23 -1.27 10.43
CA GLY A 217 12.27 0.17 10.24
C GLY A 217 13.51 0.81 10.87
N VAL A 218 14.15 1.72 10.15
CA VAL A 218 15.22 2.58 10.65
C VAL A 218 14.72 4.00 10.81
N ASP A 219 15.34 4.76 11.70
CA ASP A 219 14.99 6.16 11.92
C ASP A 219 15.48 7.03 10.76
N GLN A 220 14.59 7.77 10.13
CA GLN A 220 14.85 8.67 9.01
C GLN A 220 14.54 10.13 9.39
N THR A 221 14.59 10.45 10.67
CA THR A 221 14.22 11.81 11.14
C THR A 221 15.11 12.88 10.50
N GLU A 222 16.42 12.67 10.44
CA GLU A 222 17.36 13.62 9.84
C GLU A 222 17.07 13.83 8.36
N LEU A 223 16.93 12.75 7.60
CA LEU A 223 16.61 12.82 6.18
C LEU A 223 15.29 13.54 5.92
N LEU A 224 14.29 13.28 6.78
CA LEU A 224 12.97 13.89 6.66
C LEU A 224 12.99 15.40 6.94
N LEU A 225 13.78 15.85 7.91
CA LEU A 225 13.82 17.26 8.34
C LEU A 225 14.82 18.09 7.54
N GLU A 226 15.99 17.56 7.26
CA GLU A 226 17.10 18.30 6.66
C GLU A 226 17.25 18.07 5.16
N GLY A 227 16.69 16.96 4.64
CA GLY A 227 16.59 16.68 3.20
C GLY A 227 17.89 16.37 2.47
N ASP A 228 18.98 17.01 2.84
CA ASP A 228 20.32 16.83 2.25
C ASP A 228 21.20 15.86 3.06
N SER A 229 20.69 15.33 4.16
CA SER A 229 21.33 14.24 4.89
C SER A 229 21.18 12.90 4.15
N HIS A 230 21.94 11.90 4.56
CA HIS A 230 21.82 10.57 3.97
C HIS A 230 20.83 9.69 4.71
N SER A 231 20.13 8.82 3.96
CA SER A 231 19.29 7.80 4.55
C SER A 231 20.10 6.86 5.44
N HIS A 232 19.59 6.56 6.62
CA HIS A 232 20.14 5.52 7.48
C HIS A 232 19.88 4.11 6.93
N ARG A 233 19.09 3.97 5.87
CA ARG A 233 18.83 2.71 5.19
C ARG A 233 19.83 2.47 4.08
N ASP A 234 20.79 1.59 4.35
CA ASP A 234 21.84 1.24 3.38
C ASP A 234 21.30 0.42 2.20
N TYR A 235 20.34 -0.49 2.47
CA TYR A 235 19.73 -1.35 1.45
C TYR A 235 18.33 -1.80 1.84
N ILE A 236 17.61 -2.35 0.86
CA ILE A 236 16.31 -2.97 1.07
C ILE A 236 16.19 -4.29 0.33
N HIS A 237 15.58 -5.27 0.99
CA HIS A 237 15.16 -6.52 0.40
C HIS A 237 13.71 -6.42 -0.07
N ILE A 238 13.46 -6.91 -1.29
CA ILE A 238 12.14 -6.93 -1.91
C ILE A 238 11.73 -8.39 -2.08
N TYR A 239 10.55 -8.70 -1.58
CA TYR A 239 9.96 -10.03 -1.67
C TYR A 239 8.86 -10.08 -2.73
N GLN A 240 8.70 -11.26 -3.33
CA GLN A 240 7.51 -11.62 -4.10
C GLN A 240 6.94 -12.89 -3.47
N GLY A 241 5.80 -12.77 -2.81
CA GLY A 241 5.32 -13.81 -1.91
C GLY A 241 6.36 -14.08 -0.81
N ASN A 242 6.73 -15.34 -0.63
CA ASN A 242 7.71 -15.77 0.38
C ASN A 242 9.16 -15.85 -0.16
N VAL A 243 9.40 -15.42 -1.40
CA VAL A 243 10.71 -15.50 -2.04
C VAL A 243 11.39 -14.14 -2.04
N LEU A 244 12.65 -14.10 -1.61
CA LEU A 244 13.50 -12.92 -1.77
C LEU A 244 13.75 -12.71 -3.26
N ALA A 245 13.12 -11.69 -3.84
CA ALA A 245 13.12 -11.45 -5.27
C ALA A 245 14.22 -10.50 -5.72
N ALA A 246 14.45 -9.43 -4.97
CA ALA A 246 15.47 -8.46 -5.29
C ALA A 246 16.07 -7.80 -4.03
N THR A 247 17.23 -7.16 -4.22
CA THR A 247 17.84 -6.27 -3.22
C THR A 247 18.28 -5.00 -3.91
N VAL A 248 17.95 -3.85 -3.33
CA VAL A 248 18.40 -2.53 -3.78
C VAL A 248 19.40 -1.99 -2.79
N LYS A 249 20.53 -1.48 -3.28
CA LYS A 249 21.54 -0.72 -2.52
C LYS A 249 21.98 0.48 -3.34
N GLY A 250 21.72 1.68 -2.82
CA GLY A 250 21.96 2.91 -3.56
C GLY A 250 21.26 2.88 -4.92
N ARG A 251 22.01 3.10 -6.00
CA ARG A 251 21.50 3.07 -7.37
C ARG A 251 21.42 1.67 -8.00
N TYR A 252 21.96 0.63 -7.35
CA TYR A 252 22.04 -0.71 -7.91
C TYR A 252 20.98 -1.63 -7.34
N LYS A 253 20.39 -2.43 -8.22
CA LYS A 253 19.41 -3.46 -7.86
C LYS A 253 19.87 -4.82 -8.40
N LYS A 254 19.87 -5.81 -7.51
CA LYS A 254 20.11 -7.19 -7.88
C LYS A 254 18.79 -7.95 -7.85
N HIS A 255 18.46 -8.60 -8.95
CA HIS A 255 17.39 -9.59 -8.99
C HIS A 255 17.95 -10.95 -8.58
N TRP A 256 17.28 -11.62 -7.65
CA TRP A 256 17.58 -12.98 -7.21
C TRP A 256 16.76 -14.01 -7.97
N ILE A 257 15.64 -13.60 -8.54
CA ILE A 257 14.75 -14.41 -9.38
C ILE A 257 14.56 -13.72 -10.73
N GLY A 258 14.12 -14.48 -11.73
CA GLY A 258 13.81 -13.93 -13.04
C GLY A 258 12.51 -13.14 -13.10
N VAL A 259 12.36 -12.28 -14.08
CA VAL A 259 11.17 -11.45 -14.33
C VAL A 259 10.45 -11.96 -15.58
N GLY A 260 9.24 -12.53 -15.42
CA GLY A 260 8.34 -12.85 -16.52
C GLY A 260 8.88 -13.83 -17.56
N GLU A 261 8.21 -13.95 -18.70
CA GLU A 261 8.53 -14.90 -19.77
C GLU A 261 9.91 -14.70 -20.42
N GLY A 262 10.47 -13.51 -20.35
CA GLY A 262 11.83 -13.20 -20.82
C GLY A 262 12.95 -13.60 -19.86
N ALA A 263 12.63 -14.06 -18.68
CA ALA A 263 13.60 -14.44 -17.64
C ALA A 263 14.25 -15.80 -17.89
N ASN A 264 13.76 -16.58 -18.83
CA ASN A 264 14.36 -17.85 -19.25
C ASN A 264 15.65 -17.71 -20.06
N SER A 265 16.22 -16.52 -20.15
CA SER A 265 17.50 -16.29 -20.81
C SER A 265 18.72 -16.82 -20.03
N GLY A 266 18.55 -17.69 -19.05
CA GLY A 266 19.65 -18.34 -18.32
C GLY A 266 20.40 -17.45 -17.33
N ILE A 267 20.06 -16.17 -17.22
CA ILE A 267 20.66 -15.22 -16.27
C ILE A 267 19.78 -15.17 -15.05
N SER A 268 19.97 -16.10 -14.13
CA SER A 268 19.22 -16.19 -12.87
C SER A 268 19.58 -15.09 -11.85
N ALA A 269 20.55 -14.20 -12.14
CA ALA A 269 20.94 -13.10 -11.28
C ALA A 269 21.33 -11.90 -12.14
N ALA A 270 20.42 -10.97 -12.32
CA ALA A 270 20.64 -9.75 -13.07
C ALA A 270 20.89 -8.56 -12.13
N TYR A 271 21.79 -7.66 -12.54
CA TYR A 271 22.01 -6.38 -11.87
C TYR A 271 21.59 -5.26 -12.80
N PHE A 272 21.01 -4.24 -12.21
CA PHE A 272 20.54 -3.06 -12.90
C PHE A 272 21.07 -1.81 -12.22
N ASP A 273 21.47 -0.81 -13.01
CA ASP A 273 21.72 0.54 -12.56
C ASP A 273 20.44 1.35 -12.73
N LEU A 274 19.71 1.55 -11.66
CA LEU A 274 18.40 2.20 -11.68
C LEU A 274 18.43 3.67 -12.15
N PHE A 275 19.59 4.33 -12.11
CA PHE A 275 19.75 5.70 -12.61
C PHE A 275 19.85 5.73 -14.12
N GLN A 276 20.55 4.76 -14.71
CA GLN A 276 20.72 4.64 -16.15
C GLN A 276 19.60 3.83 -16.81
N ASP A 277 19.07 2.86 -16.09
CA ASP A 277 18.05 1.94 -16.58
C ASP A 277 16.90 1.79 -15.55
N PRO A 278 16.08 2.83 -15.34
CA PRO A 278 14.96 2.79 -14.42
C PRO A 278 13.87 1.78 -14.82
N LYS A 279 13.90 1.29 -16.07
CA LYS A 279 13.00 0.26 -16.58
C LYS A 279 13.53 -1.16 -16.44
N GLU A 280 14.70 -1.35 -15.85
CA GLU A 280 15.31 -2.66 -15.61
C GLU A 280 15.29 -3.57 -16.86
N LYS A 281 15.67 -3.00 -18.01
CA LYS A 281 15.67 -3.69 -19.31
C LYS A 281 17.04 -4.23 -19.71
N ASN A 282 18.11 -3.58 -19.25
CA ASN A 282 19.47 -3.82 -19.67
C ASN A 282 20.32 -4.33 -18.50
N PRO A 283 20.32 -5.65 -18.24
CA PRO A 283 21.10 -6.22 -17.16
C PRO A 283 22.60 -5.99 -17.41
N GLN A 284 23.29 -5.56 -16.37
CA GLN A 284 24.72 -5.28 -16.42
C GLN A 284 25.50 -6.48 -15.89
N LEU A 285 26.49 -6.94 -16.66
CA LEU A 285 27.33 -8.08 -16.30
C LEU A 285 28.65 -7.66 -15.62
N ILE A 286 29.24 -6.54 -16.03
CA ILE A 286 30.58 -6.14 -15.60
C ILE A 286 30.62 -5.53 -14.19
N PRO A 287 29.69 -4.66 -13.75
CA PRO A 287 29.65 -4.21 -12.35
C PRO A 287 29.42 -5.33 -11.35
N LEU A 288 28.94 -6.47 -11.82
CA LEU A 288 28.72 -7.71 -11.07
C LEU A 288 29.93 -8.14 -10.24
N ILE A 289 31.11 -8.09 -10.82
CA ILE A 289 32.33 -8.61 -10.20
C ILE A 289 32.66 -7.82 -8.94
N HIS A 290 32.43 -6.50 -8.96
CA HIS A 290 32.77 -5.62 -7.83
C HIS A 290 31.70 -5.59 -6.73
N PHE A 291 30.41 -5.78 -7.07
CA PHE A 291 29.29 -5.66 -6.10
C PHE A 291 28.72 -6.99 -5.64
N GLN A 292 29.03 -8.08 -6.34
CA GLN A 292 28.48 -9.39 -6.03
C GLN A 292 28.73 -9.82 -4.58
N GLY A 293 29.93 -9.57 -4.05
CA GLY A 293 30.29 -9.87 -2.67
C GLY A 293 29.39 -9.15 -1.66
N GLN A 294 29.15 -7.86 -1.89
CA GLN A 294 28.29 -7.06 -1.01
C GLN A 294 26.83 -7.56 -1.01
N PHE A 295 26.26 -7.79 -2.19
CA PHE A 295 24.89 -8.28 -2.30
C PHE A 295 24.73 -9.68 -1.70
N ASN A 296 25.69 -10.57 -1.91
CA ASN A 296 25.69 -11.89 -1.29
C ASN A 296 25.79 -11.79 0.25
N ALA A 297 26.66 -10.95 0.78
CA ALA A 297 26.77 -10.73 2.22
C ALA A 297 25.46 -10.20 2.84
N MET A 298 24.78 -9.27 2.15
CA MET A 298 23.45 -8.79 2.59
C MET A 298 22.42 -9.93 2.63
N ARG A 299 22.38 -10.78 1.61
CA ARG A 299 21.49 -11.95 1.57
C ARG A 299 21.85 -12.97 2.66
N GLU A 300 23.11 -13.25 2.86
CA GLU A 300 23.56 -14.18 3.93
C GLU A 300 23.18 -13.66 5.32
N ARG A 301 23.45 -12.38 5.59
CA ARG A 301 23.00 -11.74 6.83
C ARG A 301 21.49 -11.88 7.02
N HIS A 302 20.71 -11.62 5.97
CA HIS A 302 19.26 -11.77 5.99
C HIS A 302 18.85 -13.21 6.32
N ASN A 303 19.45 -14.20 5.67
CA ASN A 303 19.19 -15.62 5.92
C ASN A 303 19.57 -16.03 7.35
N MET A 304 20.64 -15.46 7.91
CA MET A 304 21.00 -15.67 9.32
C MET A 304 19.93 -15.09 10.25
N MET A 305 19.45 -13.87 9.98
CA MET A 305 18.39 -13.25 10.79
C MET A 305 17.09 -14.07 10.72
N LYS A 306 16.72 -14.61 9.58
CA LYS A 306 15.56 -15.51 9.43
C LYS A 306 15.72 -16.83 10.22
N LYS A 307 16.94 -17.31 10.43
CA LYS A 307 17.18 -18.49 11.30
C LYS A 307 17.00 -18.15 12.78
N VAL A 308 17.41 -16.95 13.18
CA VAL A 308 17.29 -16.50 14.58
C VAL A 308 15.83 -16.08 14.88
N TYR A 309 15.18 -15.47 13.91
CA TYR A 309 13.80 -15.00 13.99
C TYR A 309 13.01 -15.59 12.81
N PRO A 310 12.60 -16.86 12.91
CA PRO A 310 11.88 -17.54 11.84
C PRO A 310 10.54 -16.85 11.56
N ASP A 311 10.12 -16.92 10.30
CA ASP A 311 8.79 -16.46 9.92
C ASP A 311 7.75 -17.20 10.75
N GLN A 312 6.87 -16.45 11.39
CA GLN A 312 5.71 -17.04 12.05
C GLN A 312 4.63 -17.26 10.99
N GLU A 313 4.02 -18.43 10.98
CA GLU A 313 2.81 -18.62 10.20
C GLU A 313 1.77 -17.61 10.67
N ASN A 314 1.42 -16.71 9.79
CA ASN A 314 0.24 -15.88 10.00
C ASN A 314 -0.95 -16.81 9.92
N GLY A 315 -1.45 -17.24 11.06
CA GLY A 315 -2.71 -17.95 11.13
C GLY A 315 -3.77 -17.15 10.39
N HIS A 316 -4.61 -17.81 9.62
CA HIS A 316 -5.79 -17.17 9.06
C HIS A 316 -6.53 -16.51 10.22
N GLY A 317 -6.80 -15.22 10.11
CA GLY A 317 -7.49 -14.49 11.16
C GLY A 317 -8.79 -15.21 11.54
N VAL A 318 -9.17 -15.11 12.80
CA VAL A 318 -10.46 -15.67 13.23
C VAL A 318 -11.57 -15.06 12.37
N PRO A 319 -12.42 -15.87 11.73
CA PRO A 319 -13.54 -15.35 10.97
C PRO A 319 -14.34 -14.37 11.82
N TYR A 320 -14.68 -13.22 11.25
CA TYR A 320 -15.40 -12.20 11.96
C TYR A 320 -16.79 -12.72 12.39
N ALA A 321 -16.95 -12.99 13.67
CA ALA A 321 -18.12 -13.67 14.22
C ALA A 321 -19.26 -12.71 14.56
N GLY A 322 -19.72 -11.91 13.61
CA GLY A 322 -21.03 -11.31 13.78
C GLY A 322 -21.16 -9.83 13.41
N LEU A 323 -21.79 -9.63 12.27
CA LEU A 323 -22.47 -8.39 11.94
C LEU A 323 -23.78 -8.31 12.74
N THR A 324 -24.09 -7.13 13.29
CA THR A 324 -25.36 -6.92 14.03
C THR A 324 -26.49 -6.47 13.10
N ASN A 325 -26.16 -6.05 11.87
CA ASN A 325 -27.10 -5.48 10.90
C ASN A 325 -26.79 -5.89 9.47
N ALA A 326 -26.33 -7.14 9.27
CA ALA A 326 -26.05 -7.63 7.92
C ALA A 326 -27.31 -7.59 7.05
N ARG A 327 -27.14 -7.12 5.80
CA ARG A 327 -28.22 -7.12 4.83
C ARG A 327 -28.60 -8.55 4.41
N PRO A 328 -29.84 -8.78 3.97
CA PRO A 328 -30.26 -10.10 3.48
C PRO A 328 -29.32 -10.68 2.41
N GLU A 329 -28.87 -9.85 1.46
CA GLU A 329 -27.96 -10.25 0.38
C GLU A 329 -26.61 -10.71 0.93
N THR A 330 -26.08 -10.01 1.94
CA THR A 330 -24.84 -10.37 2.64
C THR A 330 -24.96 -11.73 3.32
N LEU A 331 -26.10 -12.00 3.97
CA LEU A 331 -26.37 -13.28 4.63
C LEU A 331 -26.49 -14.43 3.63
N GLU A 332 -27.15 -14.21 2.50
CA GLU A 332 -27.28 -15.23 1.45
C GLU A 332 -25.93 -15.59 0.81
N ILE A 333 -25.07 -14.60 0.62
CA ILE A 333 -23.70 -14.84 0.12
C ILE A 333 -22.90 -15.67 1.13
N GLY A 334 -22.96 -15.31 2.42
CA GLY A 334 -22.34 -16.08 3.49
C GLY A 334 -22.77 -17.55 3.46
N LYS A 335 -24.06 -17.83 3.40
CA LYS A 335 -24.61 -19.19 3.31
C LYS A 335 -24.15 -19.93 2.04
N ARG A 336 -24.01 -19.22 0.92
CA ARG A 336 -23.53 -19.81 -0.32
C ARG A 336 -22.05 -20.19 -0.20
N LEU A 337 -21.21 -19.30 0.30
CA LEU A 337 -19.78 -19.55 0.52
C LEU A 337 -19.55 -20.73 1.46
N GLU A 338 -20.32 -20.83 2.54
CA GLU A 338 -20.26 -21.98 3.44
C GLU A 338 -20.62 -23.31 2.72
N ARG A 339 -21.65 -23.31 1.88
CA ARG A 339 -22.02 -24.48 1.07
C ARG A 339 -20.92 -24.84 0.07
N GLU A 340 -20.37 -23.86 -0.63
CA GLU A 340 -19.29 -24.07 -1.60
C GLU A 340 -18.02 -24.59 -0.89
N LYS A 341 -17.67 -24.03 0.27
CA LYS A 341 -16.55 -24.51 1.09
C LYS A 341 -16.78 -25.95 1.58
N ALA A 342 -17.99 -26.28 2.00
CA ALA A 342 -18.34 -27.63 2.44
C ALA A 342 -18.26 -28.67 1.30
N ALA A 343 -18.56 -28.27 0.06
CA ALA A 343 -18.50 -29.12 -1.12
C ALA A 343 -17.07 -29.34 -1.66
N MET A 344 -16.07 -28.57 -1.20
CA MET A 344 -14.69 -28.70 -1.66
C MET A 344 -13.99 -29.92 -1.04
N PRO A 345 -13.07 -30.56 -1.79
CA PRO A 345 -12.21 -31.61 -1.24
C PRO A 345 -11.44 -31.10 0.00
N GLU A 346 -11.24 -31.97 0.97
CA GLU A 346 -10.53 -31.63 2.21
C GLU A 346 -9.11 -31.10 1.96
N SER A 347 -8.45 -31.63 0.92
CA SER A 347 -7.12 -31.19 0.46
C SER A 347 -7.06 -29.71 0.07
N VAL A 348 -8.19 -29.14 -0.37
CA VAL A 348 -8.33 -27.74 -0.76
C VAL A 348 -8.88 -26.90 0.40
N ARG A 349 -9.86 -27.44 1.12
CA ARG A 349 -10.56 -26.77 2.21
C ARG A 349 -9.62 -26.26 3.31
N LYS A 350 -8.58 -27.00 3.62
CA LYS A 350 -7.60 -26.63 4.66
C LYS A 350 -6.80 -25.35 4.35
N TYR A 351 -6.81 -24.90 3.09
CA TYR A 351 -6.14 -23.65 2.68
C TYR A 351 -7.10 -22.48 2.48
N MET A 352 -8.39 -22.70 2.71
CA MET A 352 -9.40 -21.64 2.61
C MET A 352 -9.61 -21.01 3.99
N PRO A 353 -9.69 -19.67 4.08
CA PRO A 353 -9.96 -18.96 5.33
C PRO A 353 -11.31 -19.35 5.95
#